data_a486025c7a43b9ed31be492ad8aff386
#
_entry.id   a486025c7a43b9ed31be492ad8aff386
#
_cell.length_a   1.000
_cell.length_b   1.000
_cell.length_c   1.000
_cell.angle_alpha   90.00
_cell.angle_beta   90.00
_cell.angle_gamma   90.00
#
_symmetry.space_group_name_H-M   'P 1'
#
loop_
_entity.id
_entity.type
_entity.pdbx_description
1 polymer ?
#
loop_
_entity_poly.entity_id
_entity_poly.type
_entity_poly.pdbx_seq_one_letter_code
_entity_poly.pdbx_strand_id
1 'polypeptide(L)'
;LADSFEEFIRGLEHESLYDPDEEDTDDLDEEDDADGEENSHTGVFTGFVLLSKAEWDKEQFIRDMKEKWDITVDEYDASEEKDDDALVFEVGDMLAAVSLASSPIPGGEAEVNAENNYMWPDAVKIAREHCAHIMVAVLGKEEKVLEKGKLFTKLMAACCRQSYATGVYTSGVVFEPRFYEGFADMLKEDELPIFNWVWFGLYRSEDGLNGYTYGMDVFG
;
A
#
# COMPACT_ATOMS: atom_id res chain seq x y z
N LEU A 1 12.19 15.48 2.02
CA LEU A 1 11.02 15.48 1.12
C LEU A 1 11.53 15.35 -0.30
N ALA A 2 11.07 14.33 -1.02
CA ALA A 2 11.43 14.11 -2.41
C ALA A 2 10.96 15.31 -3.25
N ASP A 3 11.86 15.89 -4.07
CA ASP A 3 11.56 17.04 -4.91
C ASP A 3 10.85 16.65 -6.23
N SER A 4 10.73 15.32 -6.48
CA SER A 4 10.01 14.75 -7.62
C SER A 4 9.43 13.38 -7.31
N PHE A 5 8.43 12.96 -8.08
CA PHE A 5 7.84 11.61 -7.99
C PHE A 5 8.88 10.52 -8.26
N GLU A 6 9.79 10.74 -9.20
CA GLU A 6 10.86 9.79 -9.53
C GLU A 6 11.84 9.58 -8.36
N GLU A 7 12.14 10.63 -7.60
CA GLU A 7 12.98 10.57 -6.41
C GLU A 7 12.25 9.85 -5.24
N PHE A 8 10.94 10.08 -5.11
CA PHE A 8 10.08 9.37 -4.17
C PHE A 8 10.05 7.86 -4.48
N ILE A 9 9.82 7.45 -5.73
CA ILE A 9 9.81 6.03 -6.13
C ILE A 9 11.17 5.39 -5.90
N ARG A 10 12.29 6.05 -6.22
CA ARG A 10 13.64 5.53 -5.92
C ARG A 10 13.89 5.38 -4.43
N GLY A 11 13.30 6.24 -3.60
CA GLY A 11 13.34 6.10 -2.14
C GLY A 11 12.63 4.83 -1.67
N LEU A 12 11.45 4.52 -2.23
CA LEU A 12 10.70 3.31 -1.90
C LEU A 12 11.44 2.03 -2.32
N GLU A 13 12.13 2.03 -3.48
CA GLU A 13 12.94 0.88 -3.92
C GLU A 13 14.16 0.63 -3.01
N HIS A 14 14.66 1.66 -2.32
CA HIS A 14 15.86 1.55 -1.50
C HIS A 14 15.57 1.07 -0.06
N GLU A 15 14.37 1.29 0.46
CA GLU A 15 13.96 0.82 1.79
C GLU A 15 13.58 -0.67 1.83
N SER A 16 13.43 -1.33 0.69
CA SER A 16 13.18 -2.78 0.60
C SER A 16 14.38 -3.67 0.95
N LEU A 17 15.51 -3.09 1.37
CA LEU A 17 16.71 -3.81 1.81
C LEU A 17 16.81 -3.89 3.35
N TYR A 18 15.71 -4.23 4.02
CA TYR A 18 15.81 -4.69 5.40
C TYR A 18 16.31 -6.15 5.38
N ASP A 19 17.55 -6.36 5.78
CA ASP A 19 18.16 -7.69 5.95
C ASP A 19 17.87 -8.18 7.39
N PRO A 20 17.06 -9.23 7.57
CA PRO A 20 16.72 -9.75 8.91
C PRO A 20 17.81 -10.65 9.53
N ASP A 21 18.96 -10.84 8.90
CA ASP A 21 20.00 -11.81 9.29
C ASP A 21 21.28 -11.19 9.89
N GLU A 22 21.26 -9.98 10.45
CA GLU A 22 22.36 -9.57 11.32
C GLU A 22 22.13 -10.05 12.77
N GLU A 23 22.71 -11.23 13.06
CA GLU A 23 22.82 -11.76 14.42
C GLU A 23 23.63 -10.80 15.32
N ASP A 24 23.02 -10.51 16.48
CA ASP A 24 23.61 -9.82 17.62
C ASP A 24 25.04 -10.35 17.95
N THR A 25 26.02 -9.49 17.89
CA THR A 25 27.23 -9.62 18.71
C THR A 25 27.31 -8.43 19.65
N ASP A 26 27.05 -8.72 20.93
CA ASP A 26 27.37 -7.88 22.08
C ASP A 26 28.78 -7.29 21.97
N ASP A 27 28.87 -5.97 22.00
CA ASP A 27 29.90 -5.28 22.78
C ASP A 27 29.42 -3.87 23.16
N LEU A 28 29.37 -3.66 24.46
CA LEU A 28 29.02 -2.44 25.14
C LEU A 28 30.13 -1.39 24.94
N ASP A 29 29.79 -0.26 24.33
CA ASP A 29 30.42 1.00 24.70
C ASP A 29 29.44 2.14 24.48
N GLU A 30 29.06 2.77 25.60
CA GLU A 30 28.22 3.98 25.67
C GLU A 30 29.00 5.16 25.06
N GLU A 31 28.49 5.79 24.01
CA GLU A 31 28.63 7.25 23.81
C GLU A 31 27.38 7.79 23.12
N ASP A 32 26.72 8.70 23.84
CA ASP A 32 25.64 9.57 23.40
C ASP A 32 26.01 10.31 22.09
N ASP A 33 25.23 10.09 21.02
CA ASP A 33 24.94 11.14 20.05
C ASP A 33 23.50 10.97 19.56
N ALA A 34 22.62 11.77 20.18
CA ALA A 34 21.24 11.94 19.77
C ALA A 34 21.21 12.73 18.46
N ASP A 35 20.96 12.07 17.36
CA ASP A 35 20.23 12.57 16.18
C ASP A 35 19.69 11.37 15.40
N GLY A 36 18.76 10.63 16.04
CA GLY A 36 17.90 9.68 15.35
C GLY A 36 16.91 10.48 14.49
N GLU A 37 17.13 10.53 13.19
CA GLU A 37 16.05 10.79 12.27
C GLU A 37 15.04 9.64 12.46
N GLU A 38 14.01 9.87 13.27
CA GLU A 38 12.82 9.05 13.26
C GLU A 38 12.29 9.13 11.83
N ASN A 39 12.50 8.09 11.02
CA ASN A 39 11.81 7.87 9.77
C ASN A 39 10.32 7.71 10.10
N SER A 40 9.64 8.84 10.28
CA SER A 40 8.22 8.89 10.54
C SER A 40 7.49 8.49 9.25
N HIS A 41 7.03 7.24 9.17
CA HIS A 41 6.11 6.76 8.13
C HIS A 41 4.70 7.38 8.27
N THR A 42 4.53 8.30 9.21
CA THR A 42 3.25 8.97 9.47
C THR A 42 2.72 9.66 8.22
N GLY A 43 1.52 9.29 7.83
CA GLY A 43 0.81 9.90 6.72
C GLY A 43 1.29 9.51 5.32
N VAL A 44 2.16 8.51 5.17
CA VAL A 44 2.51 7.91 3.88
C VAL A 44 1.61 6.71 3.63
N PHE A 45 0.83 6.76 2.56
CA PHE A 45 -0.04 5.65 2.15
C PHE A 45 0.47 5.04 0.86
N THR A 46 0.96 3.81 0.96
CA THR A 46 1.42 3.01 -0.18
C THR A 46 0.85 1.60 -0.08
N GLY A 47 0.52 1.01 -1.21
CA GLY A 47 0.03 -0.36 -1.28
C GLY A 47 0.02 -0.90 -2.70
N PHE A 48 -0.20 -2.19 -2.81
CA PHE A 48 -0.04 -2.90 -4.07
C PHE A 48 -1.25 -3.80 -4.35
N VAL A 49 -1.71 -3.82 -5.59
CA VAL A 49 -2.69 -4.81 -6.07
C VAL A 49 -1.95 -5.84 -6.89
N LEU A 50 -1.93 -7.08 -6.41
CA LEU A 50 -1.25 -8.21 -7.02
C LEU A 50 -2.01 -8.66 -8.27
N LEU A 51 -1.30 -8.87 -9.37
CA LEU A 51 -1.88 -9.23 -10.64
C LEU A 51 -1.40 -10.61 -11.13
N SER A 52 -2.33 -11.39 -11.70
CA SER A 52 -2.01 -12.64 -12.42
C SER A 52 -1.51 -12.41 -13.85
N LYS A 53 -1.57 -11.17 -14.35
CA LYS A 53 -1.08 -10.75 -15.66
C LYS A 53 -0.66 -9.29 -15.60
N ALA A 54 0.45 -8.92 -16.28
CA ALA A 54 0.94 -7.56 -16.36
C ALA A 54 0.10 -6.70 -17.32
N GLU A 55 -1.17 -6.54 -16.99
CA GLU A 55 -2.13 -5.73 -17.75
C GLU A 55 -3.11 -5.05 -16.79
N TRP A 56 -3.42 -3.79 -17.07
CA TRP A 56 -4.50 -3.08 -16.40
C TRP A 56 -5.26 -2.18 -17.39
N ASP A 57 -6.52 -1.89 -17.09
CA ASP A 57 -7.40 -1.05 -17.88
C ASP A 57 -7.53 0.32 -17.20
N LYS A 58 -6.71 1.29 -17.64
CA LYS A 58 -6.76 2.68 -17.15
C LYS A 58 -8.13 3.32 -17.33
N GLU A 59 -8.79 3.07 -18.47
CA GLU A 59 -10.11 3.64 -18.73
C GLU A 59 -11.16 3.07 -17.77
N GLN A 60 -11.08 1.78 -17.43
CA GLN A 60 -11.93 1.20 -16.40
C GLN A 60 -11.66 1.85 -15.05
N PHE A 61 -10.40 2.00 -14.65
CA PHE A 61 -10.03 2.66 -13.40
C PHE A 61 -10.60 4.09 -13.33
N ILE A 62 -10.43 4.90 -14.37
CA ILE A 62 -10.96 6.28 -14.45
C ILE A 62 -12.49 6.29 -14.34
N ARG A 63 -13.19 5.39 -15.04
CA ARG A 63 -14.65 5.24 -14.92
C ARG A 63 -15.06 4.86 -13.50
N ASP A 64 -14.41 3.88 -12.89
CA ASP A 64 -14.72 3.41 -11.54
C ASP A 64 -14.52 4.52 -10.50
N MET A 65 -13.45 5.31 -10.62
CA MET A 65 -13.21 6.47 -9.76
C MET A 65 -14.34 7.50 -9.88
N LYS A 66 -14.81 7.77 -11.10
CA LYS A 66 -15.90 8.73 -11.33
C LYS A 66 -17.26 8.19 -10.87
N GLU A 67 -17.60 6.96 -11.23
CA GLU A 67 -18.92 6.38 -10.98
C GLU A 67 -19.13 6.00 -9.51
N LYS A 68 -18.10 5.44 -8.86
CA LYS A 68 -18.19 4.92 -7.50
C LYS A 68 -17.90 5.98 -6.44
N TRP A 69 -16.97 6.90 -6.73
CA TRP A 69 -16.42 7.82 -5.75
C TRP A 69 -16.62 9.30 -6.07
N ASP A 70 -17.21 9.61 -7.24
CA ASP A 70 -17.36 10.97 -7.81
C ASP A 70 -16.02 11.74 -7.89
N ILE A 71 -14.93 11.01 -8.13
CA ILE A 71 -13.59 11.59 -8.32
C ILE A 71 -13.29 11.63 -9.81
N THR A 72 -12.99 12.83 -10.33
CA THR A 72 -12.51 13.01 -11.71
C THR A 72 -11.00 12.83 -11.70
N VAL A 73 -10.50 11.98 -12.60
CA VAL A 73 -9.07 11.78 -12.81
C VAL A 73 -8.67 12.62 -14.02
N ASP A 74 -8.06 13.78 -13.74
CA ASP A 74 -7.46 14.61 -14.77
C ASP A 74 -5.95 14.32 -14.74
N GLU A 75 -5.46 13.64 -15.77
CA GLU A 75 -4.05 13.24 -15.87
C GLU A 75 -3.15 14.46 -15.82
N TYR A 76 -2.21 14.50 -14.88
CA TYR A 76 -1.23 15.57 -14.76
C TYR A 76 -0.16 15.35 -15.82
N ASP A 77 -0.20 16.16 -16.86
CA ASP A 77 0.73 16.11 -18.00
C ASP A 77 2.07 16.79 -17.62
N ALA A 78 2.83 16.14 -16.74
CA ALA A 78 4.14 16.65 -16.31
C ALA A 78 5.30 16.27 -17.23
N SER A 79 5.08 15.38 -18.20
CA SER A 79 6.12 14.91 -19.13
C SER A 79 5.62 14.88 -20.58
N GLU A 80 6.48 15.25 -21.52
CA GLU A 80 6.24 15.11 -22.97
C GLU A 80 6.16 13.62 -23.41
N GLU A 81 6.52 12.68 -22.55
CA GLU A 81 6.38 11.24 -22.74
C GLU A 81 5.23 10.72 -21.87
N LYS A 82 4.12 10.35 -22.50
CA LYS A 82 3.03 9.63 -21.82
C LYS A 82 3.55 8.26 -21.42
N ASP A 83 3.68 8.05 -20.12
CA ASP A 83 3.88 6.71 -19.58
C ASP A 83 2.54 5.99 -19.61
N ASP A 84 2.41 5.01 -20.50
CA ASP A 84 1.18 4.22 -20.63
C ASP A 84 0.92 3.36 -19.38
N ASP A 85 1.91 3.17 -18.51
CA ASP A 85 1.82 2.34 -17.31
C ASP A 85 1.55 3.11 -16.02
N ALA A 86 1.55 4.45 -16.05
CA ALA A 86 1.31 5.27 -14.85
C ALA A 86 0.20 6.30 -15.04
N LEU A 87 -0.48 6.64 -13.94
CA LEU A 87 -1.41 7.76 -13.80
C LEU A 87 -1.00 8.58 -12.57
N VAL A 88 -0.77 9.87 -12.75
CA VAL A 88 -0.55 10.83 -11.66
C VAL A 88 -1.56 11.95 -11.80
N PHE A 89 -2.29 12.25 -10.73
CA PHE A 89 -3.34 13.26 -10.75
C PHE A 89 -3.59 13.86 -9.37
N GLU A 90 -4.17 15.05 -9.35
CA GLU A 90 -4.51 15.75 -8.12
C GLU A 90 -5.96 15.47 -7.69
N VAL A 91 -6.16 15.29 -6.38
CA VAL A 91 -7.48 15.25 -5.75
C VAL A 91 -7.48 16.24 -4.58
N GLY A 92 -8.06 17.40 -4.82
CA GLY A 92 -7.95 18.52 -3.88
C GLY A 92 -6.52 19.04 -3.78
N ASP A 93 -5.89 18.91 -2.61
CA ASP A 93 -4.48 19.26 -2.36
C ASP A 93 -3.60 18.02 -2.13
N MET A 94 -4.08 16.86 -2.53
CA MET A 94 -3.36 15.58 -2.47
C MET A 94 -2.96 15.15 -3.88
N LEU A 95 -1.79 14.52 -3.99
CA LEU A 95 -1.30 13.90 -5.21
C LEU A 95 -1.52 12.38 -5.11
N ALA A 96 -2.20 11.82 -6.10
CA ALA A 96 -2.40 10.39 -6.25
C ALA A 96 -1.54 9.85 -7.39
N ALA A 97 -0.92 8.71 -7.15
CA ALA A 97 -0.15 7.98 -8.16
C ALA A 97 -0.60 6.54 -8.21
N VAL A 98 -0.81 6.03 -9.42
CA VAL A 98 -1.17 4.63 -9.69
C VAL A 98 -0.33 4.17 -10.87
N SER A 99 0.46 3.11 -10.69
CA SER A 99 1.34 2.61 -11.76
C SER A 99 1.37 1.09 -11.84
N LEU A 100 1.46 0.56 -13.05
CA LEU A 100 1.67 -0.87 -13.30
C LEU A 100 3.17 -1.18 -13.27
N ALA A 101 3.57 -2.16 -12.48
CA ALA A 101 4.88 -2.80 -12.55
C ALA A 101 4.72 -4.19 -13.16
N SER A 102 5.45 -4.44 -14.24
CA SER A 102 5.41 -5.73 -15.00
C SER A 102 6.27 -6.82 -14.36
N SER A 103 6.50 -6.76 -13.07
CA SER A 103 7.24 -7.74 -12.27
C SER A 103 6.52 -8.02 -10.96
N PRO A 104 6.78 -9.15 -10.28
CA PRO A 104 6.33 -9.38 -8.92
C PRO A 104 6.92 -8.33 -7.96
N ILE A 105 6.30 -8.17 -6.80
CA ILE A 105 6.89 -7.39 -5.70
C ILE A 105 8.25 -8.01 -5.34
N PRO A 106 9.32 -7.19 -5.29
CA PRO A 106 10.66 -7.70 -5.06
C PRO A 106 10.84 -8.27 -3.64
N GLY A 107 11.89 -9.07 -3.45
CA GLY A 107 12.29 -9.57 -2.14
C GLY A 107 11.40 -10.64 -1.50
N GLY A 108 10.28 -11.03 -2.13
CA GLY A 108 9.33 -11.97 -1.53
C GLY A 108 8.53 -11.38 -0.38
N GLU A 109 8.46 -10.07 -0.27
CA GLU A 109 7.80 -9.35 0.82
C GLU A 109 6.31 -9.69 0.92
N ALA A 110 5.60 -9.69 -0.22
CA ALA A 110 4.18 -10.04 -0.25
C ALA A 110 3.94 -11.48 0.20
N GLU A 111 4.83 -12.42 -0.16
CA GLU A 111 4.75 -13.83 0.19
C GLU A 111 4.89 -14.06 1.69
N VAL A 112 5.87 -13.40 2.31
CA VAL A 112 6.10 -13.48 3.76
C VAL A 112 4.92 -12.87 4.51
N ASN A 113 4.48 -11.68 4.12
CA ASN A 113 3.39 -11.00 4.79
C ASN A 113 2.02 -11.65 4.54
N ALA A 114 1.86 -12.42 3.47
CA ALA A 114 0.64 -13.20 3.23
C ALA A 114 0.39 -14.26 4.30
N GLU A 115 1.43 -14.77 4.97
CA GLU A 115 1.33 -15.73 6.07
C GLU A 115 0.62 -15.14 7.30
N ASN A 116 0.59 -13.83 7.44
CA ASN A 116 -0.11 -13.14 8.51
C ASN A 116 -1.64 -13.22 8.39
N ASN A 117 -2.19 -13.50 7.19
CA ASN A 117 -3.64 -13.50 6.99
C ASN A 117 -4.29 -14.82 7.38
N TYR A 118 -4.72 -14.92 8.63
CA TYR A 118 -5.45 -16.08 9.14
C TYR A 118 -6.90 -16.20 8.65
N MET A 119 -7.45 -15.13 8.02
CA MET A 119 -8.83 -15.12 7.50
C MET A 119 -8.92 -15.58 6.04
N TRP A 120 -7.82 -15.57 5.30
CA TRP A 120 -7.78 -15.94 3.89
C TRP A 120 -6.72 -17.01 3.59
N PRO A 121 -7.09 -18.30 3.57
CA PRO A 121 -6.15 -19.41 3.40
C PRO A 121 -5.37 -19.39 2.06
N ASP A 122 -5.93 -18.75 1.03
CA ASP A 122 -5.29 -18.66 -0.30
C ASP A 122 -4.26 -17.52 -0.41
N ALA A 123 -4.12 -16.65 0.60
CA ALA A 123 -3.25 -15.47 0.56
C ALA A 123 -1.82 -15.80 0.11
N VAL A 124 -1.18 -16.79 0.75
CA VAL A 124 0.20 -17.21 0.43
C VAL A 124 0.33 -17.72 -1.00
N LYS A 125 -0.65 -18.51 -1.46
CA LYS A 125 -0.66 -19.01 -2.84
C LYS A 125 -0.76 -17.87 -3.83
N ILE A 126 -1.68 -16.93 -3.61
CA ILE A 126 -1.89 -15.77 -4.47
C ILE A 126 -0.64 -14.89 -4.51
N ALA A 127 -0.04 -14.62 -3.34
CA ALA A 127 1.21 -13.88 -3.27
C ALA A 127 2.33 -14.52 -4.08
N ARG A 128 2.48 -15.85 -4.03
CA ARG A 128 3.50 -16.59 -4.80
C ARG A 128 3.23 -16.65 -6.30
N GLU A 129 1.98 -16.59 -6.72
CA GLU A 129 1.57 -16.74 -8.12
C GLU A 129 1.44 -15.41 -8.87
N HIS A 130 1.49 -14.26 -8.18
CA HIS A 130 1.43 -12.97 -8.86
C HIS A 130 2.67 -12.76 -9.74
N CYS A 131 2.48 -12.13 -10.90
CA CYS A 131 3.55 -11.88 -11.84
C CYS A 131 3.76 -10.39 -12.15
N ALA A 132 2.87 -9.54 -11.63
CA ALA A 132 2.89 -8.10 -11.79
C ALA A 132 2.10 -7.48 -10.63
N HIS A 133 2.18 -6.17 -10.47
CA HIS A 133 1.37 -5.46 -9.47
C HIS A 133 1.04 -4.03 -9.92
N ILE A 134 -0.04 -3.49 -9.38
CA ILE A 134 -0.33 -2.06 -9.46
C ILE A 134 0.10 -1.44 -8.13
N MET A 135 0.99 -0.48 -8.18
CA MET A 135 1.38 0.34 -7.02
C MET A 135 0.43 1.53 -6.92
N VAL A 136 -0.02 1.82 -5.71
CA VAL A 136 -0.85 2.98 -5.39
C VAL A 136 -0.19 3.76 -4.28
N ALA A 137 -0.02 5.07 -4.48
CA ALA A 137 0.51 5.98 -3.47
C ALA A 137 -0.33 7.25 -3.39
N VAL A 138 -0.46 7.79 -2.17
CA VAL A 138 -1.10 9.08 -1.91
C VAL A 138 -0.17 9.96 -1.08
N LEU A 139 0.14 11.12 -1.64
CA LEU A 139 0.96 12.14 -1.02
C LEU A 139 0.10 13.36 -0.68
N GLY A 140 0.47 14.07 0.36
CA GLY A 140 -0.25 15.26 0.81
C GLY A 140 0.29 15.76 2.13
N LYS A 141 -0.33 16.80 2.67
CA LYS A 141 0.09 17.38 3.93
C LYS A 141 -0.10 16.41 5.11
N GLU A 142 0.80 16.46 6.07
CA GLU A 142 0.80 15.58 7.26
C GLU A 142 -0.50 15.68 8.06
N GLU A 143 -1.06 16.89 8.21
CA GLU A 143 -2.29 17.08 8.99
C GLU A 143 -3.53 16.41 8.40
N LYS A 144 -3.46 15.90 7.16
CA LYS A 144 -4.59 15.29 6.43
C LYS A 144 -4.53 13.78 6.34
N VAL A 145 -3.97 13.12 7.34
CA VAL A 145 -3.77 11.66 7.34
C VAL A 145 -5.06 10.90 7.02
N LEU A 146 -6.18 11.24 7.66
CA LEU A 146 -7.46 10.56 7.41
C LEU A 146 -7.97 10.76 5.98
N GLU A 147 -7.82 11.96 5.41
CA GLU A 147 -8.27 12.23 4.04
C GLU A 147 -7.39 11.49 3.03
N LYS A 148 -6.08 11.41 3.30
CA LYS A 148 -5.15 10.58 2.50
C LYS A 148 -5.54 9.11 2.56
N GLY A 149 -5.80 8.58 3.76
CA GLY A 149 -6.25 7.19 3.95
C GLY A 149 -7.57 6.89 3.23
N LYS A 150 -8.53 7.79 3.27
CA LYS A 150 -9.80 7.67 2.52
C LYS A 150 -9.56 7.66 1.01
N LEU A 151 -8.73 8.57 0.49
CA LEU A 151 -8.40 8.62 -0.93
C LEU A 151 -7.66 7.35 -1.35
N PHE A 152 -6.63 6.95 -0.60
CA PHE A 152 -5.88 5.71 -0.84
C PHE A 152 -6.79 4.50 -0.92
N THR A 153 -7.71 4.35 0.02
CA THR A 153 -8.69 3.23 0.02
C THR A 153 -9.56 3.22 -1.24
N LYS A 154 -10.01 4.38 -1.70
CA LYS A 154 -10.82 4.51 -2.93
C LYS A 154 -10.02 4.08 -4.18
N LEU A 155 -8.76 4.51 -4.27
CA LEU A 155 -7.85 4.14 -5.36
C LEU A 155 -7.58 2.63 -5.37
N MET A 156 -7.22 2.07 -4.23
CA MET A 156 -6.97 0.64 -4.07
C MET A 156 -8.22 -0.18 -4.44
N ALA A 157 -9.41 0.23 -3.97
CA ALA A 157 -10.67 -0.44 -4.30
C ALA A 157 -11.00 -0.39 -5.80
N ALA A 158 -10.67 0.70 -6.51
CA ALA A 158 -10.81 0.78 -7.96
C ALA A 158 -9.81 -0.16 -8.67
N CYS A 159 -8.58 -0.27 -8.17
CA CYS A 159 -7.59 -1.21 -8.69
C CYS A 159 -7.98 -2.69 -8.43
N CYS A 160 -8.69 -3.00 -7.32
CA CYS A 160 -9.20 -4.34 -7.05
C CYS A 160 -10.19 -4.83 -8.11
N ARG A 161 -10.84 -3.94 -8.85
CA ARG A 161 -11.81 -4.26 -9.90
C ARG A 161 -11.18 -4.60 -11.25
N GLN A 162 -9.87 -4.48 -11.38
CA GLN A 162 -9.14 -4.87 -12.58
C GLN A 162 -9.28 -6.38 -12.83
N SER A 163 -9.40 -6.77 -14.10
CA SER A 163 -9.68 -8.17 -14.49
C SER A 163 -8.67 -9.19 -13.98
N TYR A 164 -7.44 -8.76 -13.76
CA TYR A 164 -6.33 -9.63 -13.34
C TYR A 164 -5.93 -9.41 -11.87
N ALA A 165 -6.68 -8.62 -11.11
CA ALA A 165 -6.44 -8.42 -9.68
C ALA A 165 -6.72 -9.71 -8.91
N THR A 166 -5.75 -10.18 -8.14
CA THR A 166 -5.83 -11.44 -7.40
C THR A 166 -5.61 -11.27 -5.91
N GLY A 167 -4.93 -10.20 -5.47
CA GLY A 167 -4.67 -9.91 -4.08
C GLY A 167 -4.42 -8.42 -3.85
N VAL A 168 -4.43 -7.98 -2.62
CA VAL A 168 -4.11 -6.62 -2.18
C VAL A 168 -3.08 -6.71 -1.07
N TYR A 169 -1.89 -6.18 -1.29
CA TYR A 169 -0.86 -6.10 -0.27
C TYR A 169 -0.77 -4.69 0.31
N THR A 170 -1.11 -4.55 1.56
CA THR A 170 -1.00 -3.31 2.35
C THR A 170 -1.09 -3.65 3.84
N SER A 171 -0.60 -2.77 4.71
CA SER A 171 -0.68 -2.94 6.17
C SER A 171 -0.12 -4.30 6.64
N GLY A 172 1.01 -4.74 6.07
CA GLY A 172 1.72 -5.96 6.45
C GLY A 172 0.95 -7.27 6.21
N VAL A 173 -0.04 -7.28 5.29
CA VAL A 173 -0.85 -8.46 5.01
C VAL A 173 -1.39 -8.45 3.59
N VAL A 174 -1.66 -9.63 3.03
CA VAL A 174 -2.31 -9.76 1.71
C VAL A 174 -3.79 -10.08 1.90
N PHE A 175 -4.67 -9.22 1.39
CA PHE A 175 -6.12 -9.35 1.46
C PHE A 175 -6.71 -9.92 0.16
N GLU A 176 -7.88 -10.55 0.28
CA GLU A 176 -8.74 -10.82 -0.87
C GLU A 176 -9.28 -9.50 -1.45
N PRO A 177 -9.25 -9.27 -2.80
CA PRO A 177 -9.74 -8.03 -3.39
C PRO A 177 -11.18 -7.68 -3.04
N ARG A 178 -12.06 -8.69 -2.98
CA ARG A 178 -13.48 -8.49 -2.60
C ARG A 178 -13.66 -8.09 -1.14
N PHE A 179 -12.83 -8.64 -0.25
CA PHE A 179 -12.83 -8.23 1.15
C PHE A 179 -12.44 -6.75 1.27
N TYR A 180 -11.34 -6.37 0.59
CA TYR A 180 -10.88 -4.99 0.59
C TYR A 180 -11.92 -4.02 0.04
N GLU A 181 -12.55 -4.35 -1.11
CA GLU A 181 -13.62 -3.56 -1.71
C GLU A 181 -14.84 -3.41 -0.79
N GLY A 182 -15.24 -4.50 -0.12
CA GLY A 182 -16.38 -4.51 0.80
C GLY A 182 -16.21 -3.54 1.96
N PHE A 183 -15.02 -3.49 2.56
CA PHE A 183 -14.73 -2.52 3.62
C PHE A 183 -14.55 -1.10 3.07
N ALA A 184 -13.98 -0.93 1.87
CA ALA A 184 -13.91 0.39 1.23
C ALA A 184 -15.29 1.02 1.03
N ASP A 185 -16.33 0.23 0.80
CA ASP A 185 -17.70 0.71 0.62
C ASP A 185 -18.29 1.39 1.87
N MET A 186 -17.72 1.16 3.07
CA MET A 186 -18.08 1.89 4.29
C MET A 186 -17.89 3.41 4.15
N LEU A 187 -16.94 3.84 3.30
CA LEU A 187 -16.75 5.26 3.00
C LEU A 187 -17.96 5.94 2.36
N LYS A 188 -18.91 5.20 1.78
CA LYS A 188 -20.16 5.74 1.22
C LYS A 188 -21.16 6.13 2.31
N GLU A 189 -21.06 5.48 3.47
CA GLU A 189 -21.89 5.75 4.65
C GLU A 189 -21.16 6.66 5.66
N ASP A 190 -20.05 7.29 5.24
CA ASP A 190 -19.15 8.11 6.07
C ASP A 190 -18.54 7.35 7.27
N GLU A 191 -18.41 6.03 7.13
CA GLU A 191 -17.74 5.16 8.09
C GLU A 191 -16.29 4.89 7.68
N LEU A 192 -15.40 4.73 8.67
CA LEU A 192 -13.98 4.49 8.41
C LEU A 192 -13.70 3.00 8.15
N PRO A 193 -13.01 2.65 7.05
CA PRO A 193 -12.69 1.28 6.70
C PRO A 193 -11.45 0.79 7.48
N ILE A 194 -11.57 0.67 8.78
CA ILE A 194 -10.45 0.35 9.69
C ILE A 194 -9.72 -0.94 9.27
N PHE A 195 -10.44 -1.95 8.80
CA PHE A 195 -9.82 -3.20 8.36
C PHE A 195 -8.98 -3.09 7.07
N ASN A 196 -9.14 -2.00 6.31
CA ASN A 196 -8.26 -1.70 5.18
C ASN A 196 -6.98 -0.97 5.60
N TRP A 197 -6.98 -0.39 6.81
CA TRP A 197 -5.89 0.44 7.30
C TRP A 197 -5.05 -0.25 8.37
N VAL A 198 -5.71 -1.09 9.18
CA VAL A 198 -5.10 -1.71 10.35
C VAL A 198 -5.36 -3.21 10.30
N TRP A 199 -4.29 -3.98 10.31
CA TRP A 199 -4.37 -5.41 10.51
C TRP A 199 -4.37 -5.75 11.99
N PHE A 200 -5.27 -6.65 12.40
CA PHE A 200 -5.35 -7.21 13.74
C PHE A 200 -4.80 -8.63 13.70
N GLY A 201 -3.52 -8.77 13.97
CA GLY A 201 -2.85 -10.05 13.95
C GLY A 201 -3.02 -10.82 15.27
N LEU A 202 -2.98 -12.14 15.18
CA LEU A 202 -3.06 -13.04 16.32
C LEU A 202 -1.87 -13.99 16.32
N TYR A 203 -1.23 -14.16 17.46
CA TYR A 203 -0.18 -15.17 17.63
C TYR A 203 -0.28 -15.87 18.99
N ARG A 204 0.27 -17.07 19.05
CA ARG A 204 0.29 -17.87 20.27
C ARG A 204 1.68 -17.85 20.88
N SER A 205 1.76 -17.51 22.17
CA SER A 205 2.97 -17.64 22.99
C SER A 205 2.78 -18.69 24.09
N GLU A 206 3.78 -18.89 24.93
CA GLU A 206 3.71 -19.74 26.12
C GLU A 206 2.63 -19.25 27.11
N ASP A 207 2.40 -17.94 27.17
CA ASP A 207 1.42 -17.30 28.05
C ASP A 207 -0.01 -17.30 27.50
N GLY A 208 -0.23 -17.76 26.27
CA GLY A 208 -1.56 -17.86 25.67
C GLY A 208 -1.69 -17.25 24.27
N LEU A 209 -2.91 -16.81 23.94
CA LEU A 209 -3.23 -16.11 22.69
C LEU A 209 -3.01 -14.61 22.88
N ASN A 210 -2.22 -14.03 22.00
CA ASN A 210 -1.91 -12.60 21.99
C ASN A 210 -2.37 -11.97 20.67
N GLY A 211 -2.54 -10.65 20.68
CA GLY A 211 -2.89 -9.85 19.49
C GLY A 211 -1.91 -8.71 19.31
N TYR A 212 -1.77 -8.28 18.06
CA TYR A 212 -1.02 -7.08 17.68
C TYR A 212 -1.78 -6.34 16.59
N THR A 213 -1.44 -5.09 16.40
CA THR A 213 -1.91 -4.29 15.26
C THR A 213 -0.73 -3.91 14.38
N TYR A 214 -0.98 -3.82 13.06
CA TYR A 214 -0.03 -3.33 12.08
C TYR A 214 -0.69 -2.26 11.21
N GLY A 215 0.03 -1.18 10.87
CA GLY A 215 -0.50 -0.06 10.07
C GLY A 215 -1.08 1.10 10.90
N MET A 216 -0.97 1.05 12.25
CA MET A 216 -1.38 2.17 13.10
C MET A 216 -0.40 3.35 13.03
N ASP A 217 0.86 3.09 12.81
CA ASP A 217 1.98 4.02 12.69
C ASP A 217 1.76 5.09 11.61
N VAL A 218 1.02 4.75 10.54
CA VAL A 218 0.64 5.71 9.49
C VAL A 218 -0.22 6.86 10.03
N PHE A 219 -0.95 6.64 11.12
CA PHE A 219 -1.86 7.61 11.70
C PHE A 219 -1.25 8.43 12.86
N GLY A 220 -0.03 8.12 13.30
CA GLY A 220 0.71 8.80 14.38
C GLY A 220 0.60 8.15 15.73
#